data_36a9446890dee1c2ca6797b2fbab0518
#
_entry.id   36a9446890dee1c2ca6797b2fbab0518
#
_cell.length_a   1.000
_cell.length_b   1.000
_cell.length_c   1.000
_cell.angle_alpha   90.00
_cell.angle_beta   90.00
_cell.angle_gamma   90.00
#
_symmetry.space_group_name_H-M   'P 1'
#
loop_
_entity.id
_entity.type
_entity.pdbx_description
1 polymer ?
#
loop_
_entity_poly.entity_id
_entity_poly.type
_entity_poly.pdbx_seq_one_letter_code
_entity_poly.pdbx_strand_id
1 'polypeptide(L)'
;MKKKLLSVFLCAGLAVSMLAGCGSGNSDAKDKKDAAADSDLEYVKDKGTLVVGITDFEPMDYKDDNGNWIGFDADMASAFAEELGVDVEFVEIDWDNKVLELDGKSIDCVWNGMTLTDEVTSSMECTDAYLNNAQVVVVPAEKADKYQDTDSLKDLSFAVEAGSAGEKQVSNLNLNYTPVNAQADALMEVAAGTSDAAVIDSLMAAAMIGKGTGYADLTYTVSLNSEEYGVGFRKGSDLAAELNKFFEKSMKDGTMKTCAEKYKVQAALIEE
;
A
#
# COMPACT_ATOMS: atom_id res chain seq x y z
N MET A 1 61.61 10.69 14.23
CA MET A 1 62.55 9.97 13.35
C MET A 1 61.71 9.32 12.28
N LYS A 2 61.67 9.90 11.06
CA LYS A 2 62.33 9.40 9.82
C LYS A 2 61.83 7.98 9.48
N LYS A 3 61.22 7.64 8.32
CA LYS A 3 61.49 8.07 6.94
C LYS A 3 60.31 7.73 6.02
N LYS A 4 60.12 8.58 5.06
CA LYS A 4 59.47 8.52 3.74
C LYS A 4 60.09 7.43 2.83
N LEU A 5 59.27 7.01 1.78
CA LEU A 5 59.65 6.75 0.39
C LEU A 5 58.40 6.14 -0.28
N LEU A 6 57.69 6.68 -1.20
CA LEU A 6 57.85 7.29 -2.54
C LEU A 6 58.47 6.38 -3.60
N SER A 7 57.70 5.94 -4.60
CA SER A 7 58.02 5.66 -6.02
C SER A 7 56.74 5.16 -6.72
N VAL A 8 56.10 5.80 -7.62
CA VAL A 8 56.33 6.49 -8.92
C VAL A 8 56.62 5.52 -10.09
N PHE A 9 55.70 5.60 -11.08
CA PHE A 9 55.75 5.40 -12.54
C PHE A 9 55.94 3.98 -13.13
N LEU A 10 55.08 3.58 -14.05
CA LEU A 10 55.37 3.69 -15.50
C LEU A 10 54.15 3.42 -16.39
N CYS A 11 53.94 4.32 -17.35
CA CYS A 11 53.03 4.26 -18.46
C CYS A 11 53.53 3.35 -19.60
N ALA A 12 52.58 3.04 -20.48
CA ALA A 12 52.69 2.94 -21.93
C ALA A 12 52.50 1.55 -22.55
N GLY A 13 51.61 1.54 -23.52
CA GLY A 13 51.77 0.85 -24.77
C GLY A 13 50.48 0.55 -25.51
N LEU A 14 50.13 1.42 -26.48
CA LEU A 14 49.14 1.18 -27.53
C LEU A 14 49.52 -0.03 -28.39
N ALA A 15 48.49 -0.80 -28.83
CA ALA A 15 48.52 -1.39 -30.18
C ALA A 15 47.10 -1.60 -30.69
N VAL A 16 46.76 -0.84 -31.73
CA VAL A 16 45.60 -0.97 -32.62
C VAL A 16 45.87 -2.15 -33.55
N SER A 17 44.88 -3.02 -33.75
CA SER A 17 44.80 -3.83 -34.98
C SER A 17 43.29 -4.03 -35.35
N MET A 18 42.89 -3.27 -36.37
CA MET A 18 41.68 -3.55 -37.17
C MET A 18 41.95 -4.80 -38.01
N LEU A 19 41.00 -5.72 -38.06
CA LEU A 19 40.81 -6.62 -39.19
C LEU A 19 39.31 -6.84 -39.38
N ALA A 20 38.88 -6.35 -40.53
CA ALA A 20 37.55 -6.59 -41.09
C ALA A 20 37.41 -8.04 -41.53
N GLY A 21 36.29 -8.66 -41.22
CA GLY A 21 35.90 -9.96 -41.73
C GLY A 21 34.39 -10.04 -41.84
N CYS A 22 33.86 -9.79 -43.03
CA CYS A 22 32.48 -10.13 -43.41
C CYS A 22 32.28 -11.64 -43.40
N GLY A 23 31.22 -12.11 -42.71
CA GLY A 23 30.74 -13.47 -42.76
C GLY A 23 29.28 -13.53 -42.39
N SER A 24 28.42 -13.70 -43.39
CA SER A 24 26.97 -13.83 -43.31
C SER A 24 26.55 -15.08 -42.53
N GLY A 25 25.46 -14.96 -41.74
CA GLY A 25 24.62 -16.12 -41.45
C GLY A 25 24.22 -16.32 -40.00
N ASN A 26 22.94 -16.14 -39.78
CA ASN A 26 22.06 -16.69 -38.75
C ASN A 26 21.76 -15.77 -37.58
N SER A 27 20.75 -14.97 -37.80
CA SER A 27 19.86 -14.40 -36.80
C SER A 27 19.02 -15.55 -36.20
N ASP A 28 19.16 -15.80 -34.90
CA ASP A 28 18.13 -16.34 -34.01
C ASP A 28 18.76 -16.81 -32.67
N ALA A 29 19.24 -15.90 -31.87
CA ALA A 29 19.52 -16.17 -30.44
C ALA A 29 19.93 -14.88 -29.69
N LYS A 30 19.09 -13.84 -29.69
CA LYS A 30 19.40 -12.61 -28.92
C LYS A 30 18.24 -11.99 -28.16
N ASP A 31 17.06 -12.62 -28.10
CA ASP A 31 15.91 -12.01 -27.42
C ASP A 31 15.40 -12.78 -26.20
N LYS A 32 16.27 -13.49 -25.47
CA LYS A 32 15.88 -14.17 -24.21
C LYS A 32 16.76 -13.86 -22.99
N LYS A 33 17.64 -12.89 -23.06
CA LYS A 33 18.52 -12.58 -21.92
C LYS A 33 18.27 -11.22 -21.27
N ASP A 34 17.51 -10.33 -21.88
CA ASP A 34 17.27 -9.00 -21.34
C ASP A 34 15.94 -8.86 -20.56
N ALA A 35 15.05 -9.88 -20.63
CA ALA A 35 13.77 -9.87 -19.88
C ALA A 35 13.88 -10.47 -18.45
N ALA A 36 14.97 -11.14 -18.12
CA ALA A 36 15.14 -11.75 -16.79
C ALA A 36 15.92 -10.85 -15.80
N ALA A 37 16.46 -9.70 -16.25
CA ALA A 37 17.25 -8.81 -15.40
C ALA A 37 16.40 -7.76 -14.63
N ASP A 38 15.10 -7.62 -14.98
CA ASP A 38 14.22 -6.60 -14.42
C ASP A 38 12.90 -7.16 -13.84
N SER A 39 12.78 -8.49 -13.64
CA SER A 39 11.58 -9.09 -13.05
C SER A 39 11.58 -8.93 -11.53
N ASP A 40 10.62 -8.20 -11.00
CA ASP A 40 10.42 -8.07 -9.55
C ASP A 40 9.99 -9.41 -8.92
N LEU A 41 9.25 -10.25 -9.67
CA LEU A 41 8.87 -11.59 -9.23
C LEU A 41 10.12 -12.48 -8.99
N GLU A 42 11.07 -12.50 -9.93
CA GLU A 42 12.32 -13.23 -9.75
C GLU A 42 13.17 -12.63 -8.63
N TYR A 43 13.22 -11.29 -8.53
CA TYR A 43 13.91 -10.61 -7.43
C TYR A 43 13.37 -11.02 -6.05
N VAL A 44 12.04 -11.06 -5.86
CA VAL A 44 11.41 -11.46 -4.59
C VAL A 44 11.67 -12.95 -4.31
N LYS A 45 11.59 -13.83 -5.34
CA LYS A 45 11.90 -15.25 -5.20
C LYS A 45 13.37 -15.51 -4.84
N ASP A 46 14.29 -14.82 -5.48
CA ASP A 46 15.73 -14.96 -5.22
C ASP A 46 16.09 -14.43 -3.83
N LYS A 47 15.46 -13.35 -3.39
CA LYS A 47 15.59 -12.78 -2.05
C LYS A 47 14.98 -13.69 -0.97
N GLY A 48 13.96 -14.46 -1.31
CA GLY A 48 13.25 -15.38 -0.42
C GLY A 48 12.25 -14.70 0.52
N THR A 49 11.90 -13.43 0.29
CA THR A 49 11.00 -12.66 1.16
C THR A 49 10.19 -11.66 0.35
N LEU A 50 8.88 -11.58 0.58
CA LEU A 50 8.00 -10.50 0.13
C LEU A 50 7.88 -9.47 1.26
N VAL A 51 8.35 -8.25 1.03
CA VAL A 51 8.28 -7.15 2.00
C VAL A 51 7.08 -6.28 1.69
N VAL A 52 6.12 -6.23 2.63
CA VAL A 52 4.83 -5.54 2.49
C VAL A 52 4.84 -4.26 3.31
N GLY A 53 4.64 -3.11 2.67
CA GLY A 53 4.48 -1.82 3.33
C GLY A 53 3.04 -1.61 3.79
N ILE A 54 2.87 -1.29 5.07
CA ILE A 54 1.58 -1.17 5.76
C ILE A 54 1.55 0.00 6.74
N THR A 55 0.34 0.37 7.19
CA THR A 55 0.08 1.17 8.40
C THR A 55 -0.86 0.41 9.32
N ASP A 56 -1.04 0.86 10.58
CA ASP A 56 -2.03 0.27 11.49
C ASP A 56 -3.45 0.64 11.04
N PHE A 57 -4.12 -0.34 10.42
CA PHE A 57 -5.41 -0.18 9.77
C PHE A 57 -6.32 -1.40 10.01
N GLU A 58 -7.00 -1.50 11.15
CA GLU A 58 -8.02 -2.53 11.36
C GLU A 58 -9.24 -2.30 10.45
N PRO A 59 -9.74 -3.29 9.69
CA PRO A 59 -9.47 -4.74 9.81
C PRO A 59 -8.51 -5.26 8.73
N MET A 60 -7.78 -4.40 8.01
CA MET A 60 -6.91 -4.77 6.90
C MET A 60 -5.55 -5.29 7.40
N ASP A 61 -4.84 -4.47 8.18
CA ASP A 61 -3.54 -4.79 8.78
C ASP A 61 -3.47 -4.18 10.18
N TYR A 62 -3.38 -5.01 11.22
CA TYR A 62 -3.29 -4.56 12.60
C TYR A 62 -2.62 -5.61 13.47
N LYS A 63 -2.21 -5.26 14.68
CA LYS A 63 -1.51 -6.18 15.58
C LYS A 63 -2.48 -6.90 16.51
N ASP A 64 -2.29 -8.19 16.65
CA ASP A 64 -2.95 -8.98 17.69
C ASP A 64 -2.33 -8.70 19.08
N ASP A 65 -2.89 -9.30 20.14
CA ASP A 65 -2.40 -9.18 21.53
C ASP A 65 -0.95 -9.66 21.72
N ASN A 66 -0.40 -10.43 20.77
CA ASN A 66 0.98 -10.94 20.79
C ASN A 66 1.92 -10.08 19.95
N GLY A 67 1.41 -9.06 19.27
CA GLY A 67 2.16 -8.17 18.39
C GLY A 67 2.38 -8.70 16.98
N ASN A 68 1.68 -9.76 16.58
CA ASN A 68 1.73 -10.26 15.21
C ASN A 68 0.79 -9.45 14.32
N TRP A 69 1.21 -9.17 13.09
CA TRP A 69 0.35 -8.60 12.08
C TRP A 69 -0.72 -9.60 11.64
N ILE A 70 -1.96 -9.18 11.68
CA ILE A 70 -3.16 -9.89 11.26
C ILE A 70 -4.08 -8.92 10.52
N GLY A 71 -5.10 -9.41 9.86
CA GLY A 71 -6.05 -8.62 9.10
C GLY A 71 -6.34 -9.25 7.76
N PHE A 72 -7.28 -8.69 7.02
CA PHE A 72 -7.65 -9.24 5.72
C PHE A 72 -6.48 -9.17 4.74
N ASP A 73 -5.84 -8.01 4.63
CA ASP A 73 -4.70 -7.80 3.73
C ASP A 73 -3.46 -8.58 4.22
N ALA A 74 -3.18 -8.55 5.53
CA ALA A 74 -2.06 -9.30 6.11
C ALA A 74 -2.15 -10.81 5.87
N ASP A 75 -3.34 -11.41 6.07
CA ASP A 75 -3.57 -12.84 5.82
C ASP A 75 -3.48 -13.17 4.32
N MET A 76 -4.03 -12.32 3.45
CA MET A 76 -3.96 -12.51 1.99
C MET A 76 -2.53 -12.36 1.47
N ALA A 77 -1.76 -11.38 1.99
CA ALA A 77 -0.35 -11.20 1.65
C ALA A 77 0.50 -12.39 2.10
N SER A 78 0.21 -12.93 3.30
CA SER A 78 0.87 -14.14 3.79
C SER A 78 0.58 -15.36 2.91
N ALA A 79 -0.67 -15.53 2.47
CA ALA A 79 -1.06 -16.61 1.57
C ALA A 79 -0.43 -16.46 0.17
N PHE A 80 -0.30 -15.24 -0.33
CA PHE A 80 0.40 -14.97 -1.59
C PHE A 80 1.90 -15.26 -1.50
N ALA A 81 2.56 -14.84 -0.40
CA ALA A 81 3.96 -15.17 -0.18
C ALA A 81 4.20 -16.69 -0.11
N GLU A 82 3.30 -17.45 0.57
CA GLU A 82 3.34 -18.91 0.59
C GLU A 82 3.20 -19.52 -0.83
N GLU A 83 2.32 -18.97 -1.66
CA GLU A 83 2.18 -19.41 -3.07
C GLU A 83 3.43 -19.14 -3.90
N LEU A 84 4.10 -18.02 -3.66
CA LEU A 84 5.39 -17.70 -4.28
C LEU A 84 6.55 -18.57 -3.77
N GLY A 85 6.37 -19.23 -2.62
CA GLY A 85 7.40 -20.02 -1.93
C GLY A 85 8.44 -19.18 -1.19
N VAL A 86 8.04 -18.00 -0.67
CA VAL A 86 8.88 -17.06 0.06
C VAL A 86 8.26 -16.73 1.43
N ASP A 87 9.07 -16.17 2.33
CA ASP A 87 8.58 -15.60 3.58
C ASP A 87 7.88 -14.24 3.34
N VAL A 88 7.01 -13.81 4.27
CA VAL A 88 6.43 -12.48 4.28
C VAL A 88 7.03 -11.66 5.41
N GLU A 89 7.32 -10.38 5.15
CA GLU A 89 7.75 -9.39 6.14
C GLU A 89 6.86 -8.16 6.03
N PHE A 90 6.28 -7.70 7.15
CA PHE A 90 5.47 -6.49 7.21
C PHE A 90 6.30 -5.34 7.79
N VAL A 91 6.33 -4.21 7.08
CA VAL A 91 7.05 -3.00 7.45
C VAL A 91 6.08 -1.86 7.58
N GLU A 92 5.99 -1.26 8.78
CA GLU A 92 5.25 -0.01 8.97
C GLU A 92 5.97 1.12 8.24
N ILE A 93 5.24 1.84 7.39
CA ILE A 93 5.75 2.97 6.61
C ILE A 93 4.98 4.25 6.95
N ASP A 94 5.59 5.38 6.69
CA ASP A 94 4.84 6.63 6.56
C ASP A 94 4.06 6.59 5.24
N TRP A 95 2.73 6.66 5.29
CA TRP A 95 1.88 6.45 4.11
C TRP A 95 2.16 7.43 2.97
N ASP A 96 2.53 8.65 3.29
CA ASP A 96 2.93 9.68 2.31
C ASP A 96 4.20 9.29 1.52
N ASN A 97 5.05 8.43 2.09
CA ASN A 97 6.30 7.97 1.50
C ASN A 97 6.20 6.65 0.70
N LYS A 98 5.00 6.05 0.56
CA LYS A 98 4.79 4.71 -0.04
C LYS A 98 5.45 4.51 -1.42
N VAL A 99 5.39 5.52 -2.29
CA VAL A 99 6.03 5.46 -3.62
C VAL A 99 7.55 5.45 -3.49
N LEU A 100 8.09 6.30 -2.61
CA LEU A 100 9.53 6.39 -2.36
C LEU A 100 10.09 5.08 -1.78
N GLU A 101 9.34 4.44 -0.87
CA GLU A 101 9.70 3.15 -0.27
C GLU A 101 9.72 2.02 -1.32
N LEU A 102 8.73 2.01 -2.24
CA LEU A 102 8.71 1.07 -3.38
C LEU A 102 9.90 1.28 -4.32
N ASP A 103 10.15 2.53 -4.74
CA ASP A 103 11.23 2.87 -5.67
C ASP A 103 12.60 2.59 -5.06
N GLY A 104 12.73 2.80 -3.75
CA GLY A 104 13.93 2.52 -2.95
C GLY A 104 14.16 1.04 -2.68
N LYS A 105 13.21 0.16 -3.01
CA LYS A 105 13.24 -1.29 -2.72
C LYS A 105 13.35 -1.63 -1.22
N SER A 106 12.90 -0.72 -0.34
CA SER A 106 12.70 -1.02 1.08
C SER A 106 11.46 -1.87 1.32
N ILE A 107 10.48 -1.76 0.44
CA ILE A 107 9.31 -2.63 0.35
C ILE A 107 9.13 -3.16 -1.08
N ASP A 108 8.42 -4.27 -1.25
CA ASP A 108 8.12 -4.85 -2.57
C ASP A 108 6.72 -4.49 -3.04
N CYS A 109 5.79 -4.33 -2.12
CA CYS A 109 4.43 -3.88 -2.41
C CYS A 109 3.89 -3.00 -1.28
N VAL A 110 2.85 -2.22 -1.61
CA VAL A 110 1.96 -1.53 -0.67
C VAL A 110 0.64 -2.28 -0.69
N TRP A 111 0.31 -2.94 0.42
CA TRP A 111 -0.91 -3.73 0.54
C TRP A 111 -1.56 -3.44 1.89
N ASN A 112 -2.43 -2.44 1.93
CA ASN A 112 -2.99 -1.87 3.17
C ASN A 112 -4.28 -1.08 2.86
N GLY A 113 -5.27 -1.74 2.25
CA GLY A 113 -6.49 -1.05 1.85
C GLY A 113 -6.21 0.18 0.97
N MET A 114 -5.29 0.06 0.02
CA MET A 114 -4.84 1.20 -0.76
C MET A 114 -5.85 1.57 -1.84
N THR A 115 -6.40 2.80 -1.76
CA THR A 115 -7.30 3.34 -2.76
C THR A 115 -6.62 3.54 -4.11
N LEU A 116 -7.23 3.01 -5.17
CA LEU A 116 -6.78 3.14 -6.56
C LEU A 116 -7.10 4.54 -7.12
N THR A 117 -6.42 5.57 -6.61
CA THR A 117 -6.54 6.94 -7.14
C THR A 117 -5.77 7.09 -8.46
N ASP A 118 -6.07 8.15 -9.24
CA ASP A 118 -5.30 8.49 -10.44
C ASP A 118 -3.81 8.68 -10.15
N GLU A 119 -3.47 9.22 -8.97
CA GLU A 119 -2.10 9.42 -8.52
C GLU A 119 -1.40 8.09 -8.27
N VAL A 120 -2.04 7.19 -7.53
CA VAL A 120 -1.55 5.85 -7.23
C VAL A 120 -1.34 5.06 -8.53
N THR A 121 -2.35 4.97 -9.39
CA THR A 121 -2.30 4.18 -10.63
C THR A 121 -1.34 4.74 -11.67
N SER A 122 -1.03 6.05 -11.63
CA SER A 122 0.02 6.64 -12.47
C SER A 122 1.43 6.37 -11.96
N SER A 123 1.62 6.27 -10.64
CA SER A 123 2.93 6.12 -9.99
C SER A 123 3.34 4.67 -9.74
N MET A 124 2.38 3.76 -9.62
CA MET A 124 2.60 2.35 -9.30
C MET A 124 2.05 1.43 -10.40
N GLU A 125 2.52 0.19 -10.46
CA GLU A 125 1.84 -0.91 -11.12
C GLU A 125 0.86 -1.51 -10.11
N CYS A 126 -0.43 -1.41 -10.40
CA CYS A 126 -1.48 -1.81 -9.46
C CYS A 126 -2.17 -3.10 -9.92
N THR A 127 -2.68 -3.87 -8.98
CA THR A 127 -3.61 -4.95 -9.26
C THR A 127 -4.95 -4.42 -9.76
N ASP A 128 -5.79 -5.31 -10.24
CA ASP A 128 -7.23 -5.09 -10.32
C ASP A 128 -7.78 -4.83 -8.90
N ALA A 129 -8.92 -4.16 -8.86
CA ALA A 129 -9.59 -3.86 -7.60
C ALA A 129 -10.12 -5.15 -6.95
N TYR A 130 -10.00 -5.26 -5.60
CA TYR A 130 -10.46 -6.44 -4.86
C TYR A 130 -11.53 -6.13 -3.80
N LEU A 131 -11.62 -4.90 -3.30
CA LEU A 131 -12.62 -4.44 -2.33
C LEU A 131 -13.19 -3.07 -2.71
N ASN A 132 -14.47 -2.85 -2.39
CA ASN A 132 -15.09 -1.53 -2.40
C ASN A 132 -14.89 -0.83 -1.06
N ASN A 133 -14.73 0.49 -1.09
CA ASN A 133 -14.61 1.35 0.08
C ASN A 133 -15.24 2.72 -0.17
N ALA A 134 -15.21 3.57 0.85
CA ALA A 134 -15.55 4.99 0.78
C ALA A 134 -14.79 5.75 1.87
N GLN A 135 -14.52 7.02 1.65
CA GLN A 135 -14.05 7.93 2.70
C GLN A 135 -15.24 8.47 3.49
N VAL A 136 -15.22 8.33 4.81
CA VAL A 136 -16.33 8.74 5.68
C VAL A 136 -15.87 9.74 6.74
N VAL A 137 -16.80 10.64 7.09
CA VAL A 137 -16.57 11.64 8.16
C VAL A 137 -16.97 11.04 9.49
N VAL A 138 -16.02 11.03 10.43
CA VAL A 138 -16.22 10.59 11.81
C VAL A 138 -16.34 11.82 12.72
N VAL A 139 -17.34 11.78 13.61
CA VAL A 139 -17.62 12.84 14.60
C VAL A 139 -18.03 12.22 15.93
N PRO A 140 -18.00 12.96 17.05
CA PRO A 140 -18.65 12.54 18.29
C PRO A 140 -20.13 12.24 18.07
N ALA A 141 -20.59 11.08 18.57
CA ALA A 141 -21.97 10.60 18.34
C ALA A 141 -23.04 11.60 18.79
N GLU A 142 -22.79 12.32 19.86
CA GLU A 142 -23.68 13.37 20.37
C GLU A 142 -23.87 14.58 19.44
N LYS A 143 -22.93 14.74 18.46
CA LYS A 143 -22.95 15.86 17.50
C LYS A 143 -23.43 15.43 16.11
N ALA A 144 -23.66 14.14 15.89
CA ALA A 144 -23.91 13.55 14.58
C ALA A 144 -25.05 14.26 13.80
N ASP A 145 -26.15 14.60 14.46
CA ASP A 145 -27.31 15.23 13.82
C ASP A 145 -27.01 16.57 13.15
N LYS A 146 -25.87 17.20 13.51
CA LYS A 146 -25.45 18.50 12.95
C LYS A 146 -24.64 18.35 11.67
N TYR A 147 -24.08 17.17 11.39
CA TYR A 147 -23.07 16.95 10.37
C TYR A 147 -23.51 15.83 9.40
N GLN A 148 -24.57 16.11 8.64
CA GLN A 148 -25.22 15.14 7.74
C GLN A 148 -24.98 15.40 6.26
N ASP A 149 -24.32 16.51 5.91
CA ASP A 149 -23.95 16.89 4.56
C ASP A 149 -22.63 17.65 4.54
N THR A 150 -22.02 17.81 3.37
CA THR A 150 -20.72 18.47 3.20
C THR A 150 -20.74 19.96 3.54
N ASP A 151 -21.91 20.62 3.42
CA ASP A 151 -22.03 22.05 3.77
C ASP A 151 -21.91 22.29 5.27
N SER A 152 -22.36 21.34 6.06
CA SER A 152 -22.28 21.39 7.53
C SER A 152 -20.89 21.18 8.11
N LEU A 153 -19.92 20.72 7.29
CA LEU A 153 -18.55 20.37 7.71
C LEU A 153 -17.58 21.55 7.72
N LYS A 154 -17.94 22.69 7.14
CA LYS A 154 -17.01 23.79 6.77
C LYS A 154 -16.28 24.43 7.95
N ASP A 155 -16.89 24.42 9.12
CA ASP A 155 -16.31 25.05 10.32
C ASP A 155 -15.58 24.05 11.23
N LEU A 156 -15.46 22.78 10.83
CA LEU A 156 -14.78 21.74 11.59
C LEU A 156 -13.27 21.74 11.30
N SER A 157 -12.49 21.36 12.34
CA SER A 157 -11.11 20.95 12.21
C SER A 157 -11.03 19.43 12.07
N PHE A 158 -10.35 18.95 11.05
CA PHE A 158 -10.22 17.53 10.76
C PHE A 158 -8.85 16.98 11.10
N ALA A 159 -8.77 15.73 11.54
CA ALA A 159 -7.58 14.90 11.51
C ALA A 159 -7.70 13.92 10.33
N VAL A 160 -6.63 13.77 9.54
CA VAL A 160 -6.58 12.83 8.40
C VAL A 160 -5.17 12.28 8.25
N GLU A 161 -5.03 11.04 7.77
CA GLU A 161 -3.72 10.47 7.48
C GLU A 161 -3.07 11.16 6.29
N ALA A 162 -1.80 11.56 6.45
CA ALA A 162 -1.03 12.23 5.40
C ALA A 162 -0.87 11.35 4.15
N GLY A 163 -1.06 11.92 2.95
CA GLY A 163 -0.96 11.20 1.68
C GLY A 163 -2.08 10.20 1.41
N SER A 164 -3.16 10.22 2.21
CA SER A 164 -4.32 9.32 2.06
C SER A 164 -5.36 9.84 1.07
N ALA A 165 -6.30 8.95 0.68
CA ALA A 165 -7.49 9.35 -0.06
C ALA A 165 -8.36 10.31 0.76
N GLY A 166 -8.41 10.14 2.10
CA GLY A 166 -9.11 11.03 3.02
C GLY A 166 -8.56 12.45 3.00
N GLU A 167 -7.23 12.63 3.04
CA GLU A 167 -6.60 13.94 2.92
C GLU A 167 -6.98 14.63 1.60
N LYS A 168 -7.00 13.87 0.50
CA LYS A 168 -7.44 14.39 -0.79
C LYS A 168 -8.89 14.88 -0.77
N GLN A 169 -9.79 14.17 -0.08
CA GLN A 169 -11.20 14.58 0.03
C GLN A 169 -11.34 15.88 0.82
N VAL A 170 -10.73 16.01 1.99
CA VAL A 170 -10.81 17.25 2.79
C VAL A 170 -10.16 18.43 2.08
N SER A 171 -9.05 18.20 1.37
CA SER A 171 -8.38 19.21 0.55
C SER A 171 -9.26 19.70 -0.60
N ASN A 172 -9.89 18.80 -1.34
CA ASN A 172 -10.81 19.13 -2.46
C ASN A 172 -12.03 19.93 -1.99
N LEU A 173 -12.51 19.67 -0.78
CA LEU A 173 -13.62 20.39 -0.15
C LEU A 173 -13.18 21.70 0.52
N ASN A 174 -11.87 22.01 0.51
CA ASN A 174 -11.28 23.16 1.20
C ASN A 174 -11.63 23.20 2.71
N LEU A 175 -11.65 22.05 3.37
CA LEU A 175 -11.85 21.93 4.80
C LEU A 175 -10.53 22.17 5.55
N ASN A 176 -10.62 22.63 6.80
CA ASN A 176 -9.45 22.82 7.65
C ASN A 176 -9.02 21.48 8.26
N TYR A 177 -7.77 21.06 8.05
CA TYR A 177 -7.29 19.77 8.56
C TYR A 177 -5.84 19.81 9.07
N THR A 178 -5.53 18.84 9.91
CA THR A 178 -4.17 18.53 10.39
C THR A 178 -3.84 17.11 9.95
N PRO A 179 -2.75 16.91 9.21
CA PRO A 179 -2.31 15.55 8.85
C PRO A 179 -1.74 14.82 10.07
N VAL A 180 -2.02 13.52 10.15
CA VAL A 180 -1.50 12.57 11.14
C VAL A 180 -0.81 11.40 10.45
N ASN A 181 -0.11 10.52 11.20
CA ASN A 181 0.68 9.44 10.59
C ASN A 181 -0.15 8.23 10.15
N ALA A 182 -1.27 7.95 10.84
CA ALA A 182 -2.16 6.83 10.53
C ALA A 182 -3.63 7.22 10.75
N GLN A 183 -4.56 6.51 10.11
CA GLN A 183 -6.00 6.74 10.31
C GLN A 183 -6.42 6.44 11.76
N ALA A 184 -5.78 5.48 12.42
CA ALA A 184 -6.01 5.22 13.84
C ALA A 184 -5.67 6.44 14.73
N ASP A 185 -4.63 7.22 14.39
CA ASP A 185 -4.30 8.47 15.07
C ASP A 185 -5.40 9.52 14.88
N ALA A 186 -6.00 9.59 13.68
CA ALA A 186 -7.11 10.50 13.41
C ALA A 186 -8.32 10.19 14.30
N LEU A 187 -8.64 8.91 14.55
CA LEU A 187 -9.69 8.52 15.50
C LEU A 187 -9.34 8.92 16.94
N MET A 188 -8.08 8.78 17.35
CA MET A 188 -7.61 9.20 18.68
C MET A 188 -7.75 10.71 18.88
N GLU A 189 -7.45 11.54 17.87
CA GLU A 189 -7.61 12.99 17.90
C GLU A 189 -9.08 13.39 18.15
N VAL A 190 -10.02 12.74 17.45
CA VAL A 190 -11.46 13.01 17.65
C VAL A 190 -11.92 12.55 19.02
N ALA A 191 -11.51 11.36 19.46
CA ALA A 191 -11.87 10.83 20.79
C ALA A 191 -11.30 11.68 21.94
N ALA A 192 -10.11 12.26 21.75
CA ALA A 192 -9.49 13.19 22.72
C ALA A 192 -10.08 14.61 22.65
N GLY A 193 -10.84 14.94 21.61
CA GLY A 193 -11.41 16.29 21.40
C GLY A 193 -10.38 17.32 20.94
N THR A 194 -9.24 16.91 20.40
CA THR A 194 -8.20 17.76 19.81
C THR A 194 -8.53 18.12 18.37
N SER A 195 -9.27 17.27 17.67
CA SER A 195 -9.92 17.55 16.39
C SER A 195 -11.43 17.38 16.50
N ASP A 196 -12.20 18.15 15.72
CA ASP A 196 -13.68 18.07 15.74
C ASP A 196 -14.18 16.85 14.98
N ALA A 197 -13.46 16.41 13.95
CA ALA A 197 -13.82 15.33 13.06
C ALA A 197 -12.56 14.63 12.50
N ALA A 198 -12.76 13.45 11.92
CA ALA A 198 -11.76 12.78 11.10
C ALA A 198 -12.36 12.35 9.75
N VAL A 199 -11.51 12.13 8.75
CA VAL A 199 -11.87 11.37 7.54
C VAL A 199 -11.03 10.12 7.51
N ILE A 200 -11.70 8.98 7.45
CA ILE A 200 -11.11 7.65 7.42
C ILE A 200 -11.86 6.74 6.44
N ASP A 201 -11.32 5.59 6.19
CA ASP A 201 -11.94 4.53 5.39
C ASP A 201 -13.18 3.94 6.07
N SER A 202 -14.21 3.68 5.28
CA SER A 202 -15.48 3.15 5.77
C SER A 202 -15.34 1.75 6.39
N LEU A 203 -14.39 0.95 5.90
CA LEU A 203 -14.11 -0.38 6.46
C LEU A 203 -13.47 -0.26 7.85
N MET A 204 -12.53 0.68 8.05
CA MET A 204 -12.01 0.99 9.39
C MET A 204 -13.11 1.51 10.31
N ALA A 205 -13.93 2.46 9.84
CA ALA A 205 -15.03 3.00 10.62
C ALA A 205 -16.00 1.90 11.08
N ALA A 206 -16.33 0.96 10.20
CA ALA A 206 -17.20 -0.18 10.52
C ALA A 206 -16.60 -1.15 11.54
N ALA A 207 -15.27 -1.31 11.56
CA ALA A 207 -14.58 -2.19 12.49
C ALA A 207 -14.37 -1.54 13.88
N MET A 208 -13.96 -0.27 13.90
CA MET A 208 -13.45 0.38 15.11
C MET A 208 -14.45 1.28 15.84
N ILE A 209 -15.56 1.69 15.18
CA ILE A 209 -16.52 2.67 15.72
C ILE A 209 -17.83 1.99 16.14
N GLY A 210 -18.34 2.39 17.30
CA GLY A 210 -19.64 1.97 17.79
C GLY A 210 -19.60 1.15 19.06
N LYS A 211 -20.78 0.69 19.50
CA LYS A 211 -20.93 -0.01 20.78
C LYS A 211 -20.13 -1.31 20.82
N GLY A 212 -19.28 -1.42 21.81
CA GLY A 212 -18.44 -2.61 22.03
C GLY A 212 -17.06 -2.52 21.42
N THR A 213 -16.71 -1.39 20.81
CA THR A 213 -15.39 -1.06 20.28
C THR A 213 -14.65 -0.07 21.17
N GLY A 214 -13.40 0.25 20.80
CA GLY A 214 -12.61 1.29 21.47
C GLY A 214 -13.17 2.72 21.31
N TYR A 215 -14.03 2.94 20.31
CA TYR A 215 -14.59 4.26 19.96
C TYR A 215 -16.12 4.26 20.01
N ALA A 216 -16.69 3.83 21.15
CA ALA A 216 -18.14 3.71 21.35
C ALA A 216 -18.88 5.06 21.30
N ASP A 217 -18.19 6.16 21.62
CA ASP A 217 -18.75 7.52 21.63
C ASP A 217 -18.55 8.28 20.32
N LEU A 218 -17.97 7.63 19.31
CA LEU A 218 -17.87 8.16 17.95
C LEU A 218 -18.90 7.53 17.03
N THR A 219 -19.18 8.20 15.92
CA THR A 219 -19.97 7.69 14.81
C THR A 219 -19.48 8.30 13.49
N TYR A 220 -19.87 7.70 12.38
CA TYR A 220 -19.61 8.29 11.06
C TYR A 220 -20.92 8.71 10.40
N THR A 221 -20.89 9.78 9.61
CA THR A 221 -22.07 10.44 9.07
C THR A 221 -22.03 10.56 7.56
N VAL A 222 -21.17 11.41 7.01
CA VAL A 222 -21.11 11.72 5.58
C VAL A 222 -20.15 10.78 4.87
N SER A 223 -20.61 10.13 3.79
CA SER A 223 -19.73 9.49 2.83
C SER A 223 -19.31 10.50 1.77
N LEU A 224 -18.01 10.68 1.57
CA LEU A 224 -17.47 11.71 0.68
C LEU A 224 -17.28 11.22 -0.75
N ASN A 225 -17.14 9.90 -0.95
CA ASN A 225 -16.90 9.27 -2.25
C ASN A 225 -17.36 7.81 -2.27
N SER A 226 -17.08 7.14 -3.37
CA SER A 226 -17.00 5.68 -3.50
C SER A 226 -15.68 5.38 -4.18
N GLU A 227 -14.95 4.39 -3.70
CA GLU A 227 -13.61 4.03 -4.17
C GLU A 227 -13.37 2.53 -4.08
N GLU A 228 -12.24 2.09 -4.64
CA GLU A 228 -11.85 0.69 -4.70
C GLU A 228 -10.42 0.53 -4.21
N TYR A 229 -10.12 -0.61 -3.57
CA TYR A 229 -8.78 -0.97 -3.12
C TYR A 229 -8.07 -1.86 -4.12
N GLY A 230 -6.78 -1.62 -4.27
CA GLY A 230 -5.83 -2.46 -4.99
C GLY A 230 -4.49 -2.53 -4.26
N VAL A 231 -3.60 -3.37 -4.76
CA VAL A 231 -2.22 -3.51 -4.26
C VAL A 231 -1.28 -2.82 -5.23
N GLY A 232 -0.34 -2.03 -4.70
CA GLY A 232 0.63 -1.28 -5.48
C GLY A 232 2.02 -1.92 -5.45
N PHE A 233 2.64 -1.99 -6.61
CA PHE A 233 4.01 -2.45 -6.82
C PHE A 233 4.82 -1.36 -7.54
N ARG A 234 6.13 -1.52 -7.63
CA ARG A 234 6.97 -0.66 -8.47
C ARG A 234 6.43 -0.59 -9.88
N LYS A 235 6.51 0.57 -10.50
CA LYS A 235 6.01 0.77 -11.86
C LYS A 235 6.66 -0.21 -12.84
N GLY A 236 5.83 -0.92 -13.60
CA GLY A 236 6.26 -1.97 -14.54
C GLY A 236 6.59 -3.32 -13.90
N SER A 237 6.28 -3.52 -12.62
CA SER A 237 6.47 -4.79 -11.92
C SER A 237 5.54 -5.88 -12.46
N ASP A 238 6.07 -7.08 -12.65
CA ASP A 238 5.30 -8.27 -13.03
C ASP A 238 4.55 -8.93 -11.86
N LEU A 239 4.83 -8.51 -10.62
CA LEU A 239 4.15 -8.99 -9.41
C LEU A 239 2.65 -8.63 -9.40
N ALA A 240 2.24 -7.48 -9.97
CA ALA A 240 0.83 -7.11 -10.03
C ALA A 240 0.01 -8.13 -10.83
N ALA A 241 0.52 -8.56 -11.99
CA ALA A 241 -0.13 -9.57 -12.80
C ALA A 241 -0.14 -10.96 -12.14
N GLU A 242 0.89 -11.29 -11.34
CA GLU A 242 0.94 -12.54 -10.60
C GLU A 242 -0.05 -12.54 -9.44
N LEU A 243 -0.16 -11.41 -8.73
CA LEU A 243 -1.14 -11.26 -7.65
C LEU A 243 -2.59 -11.29 -8.17
N ASN A 244 -2.88 -10.71 -9.34
CA ASN A 244 -4.21 -10.84 -9.96
C ASN A 244 -4.59 -12.31 -10.21
N LYS A 245 -3.66 -13.16 -10.67
CA LYS A 245 -3.92 -14.61 -10.83
C LYS A 245 -4.20 -15.27 -9.48
N PHE A 246 -3.48 -14.88 -8.43
CA PHE A 246 -3.73 -15.36 -7.08
C PHE A 246 -5.12 -14.92 -6.57
N PHE A 247 -5.54 -13.68 -6.82
CA PHE A 247 -6.88 -13.20 -6.48
C PHE A 247 -7.97 -14.00 -7.19
N GLU A 248 -7.87 -14.18 -8.51
CA GLU A 248 -8.81 -15.03 -9.25
C GLU A 248 -8.90 -16.46 -8.69
N LYS A 249 -7.75 -17.07 -8.37
CA LYS A 249 -7.69 -18.43 -7.80
C LYS A 249 -8.34 -18.46 -6.42
N SER A 250 -7.98 -17.53 -5.53
CA SER A 250 -8.47 -17.50 -4.15
C SER A 250 -9.96 -17.15 -4.06
N MET A 251 -10.50 -16.39 -5.04
CA MET A 251 -11.95 -16.21 -5.18
C MET A 251 -12.64 -17.50 -5.62
N LYS A 252 -12.10 -18.22 -6.60
CA LYS A 252 -12.67 -19.46 -7.13
C LYS A 252 -12.67 -20.62 -6.12
N ASP A 253 -11.62 -20.76 -5.33
CA ASP A 253 -11.49 -21.81 -4.33
C ASP A 253 -12.09 -21.44 -2.96
N GLY A 254 -12.51 -20.19 -2.76
CA GLY A 254 -13.16 -19.69 -1.55
C GLY A 254 -12.21 -19.18 -0.46
N THR A 255 -10.90 -19.21 -0.68
CA THR A 255 -9.89 -18.73 0.28
C THR A 255 -10.12 -17.26 0.62
N MET A 256 -10.27 -16.40 -0.38
CA MET A 256 -10.49 -14.96 -0.19
C MET A 256 -11.82 -14.69 0.53
N LYS A 257 -12.90 -15.42 0.18
CA LYS A 257 -14.21 -15.29 0.86
C LYS A 257 -14.13 -15.68 2.32
N THR A 258 -13.45 -16.78 2.64
CA THR A 258 -13.25 -17.24 4.01
C THR A 258 -12.45 -16.23 4.83
N CYS A 259 -11.40 -15.65 4.24
CA CYS A 259 -10.62 -14.59 4.87
C CYS A 259 -11.48 -13.33 5.10
N ALA A 260 -12.25 -12.91 4.10
CA ALA A 260 -13.14 -11.75 4.22
C ALA A 260 -14.23 -11.94 5.30
N GLU A 261 -14.80 -13.13 5.44
CA GLU A 261 -15.76 -13.46 6.51
C GLU A 261 -15.10 -13.40 7.90
N LYS A 262 -13.85 -13.87 8.03
CA LYS A 262 -13.07 -13.79 9.28
C LYS A 262 -12.94 -12.37 9.78
N TYR A 263 -12.68 -11.42 8.87
CA TYR A 263 -12.47 -10.01 9.16
C TYR A 263 -13.72 -9.13 8.91
N LYS A 264 -14.87 -9.73 8.56
CA LYS A 264 -16.17 -9.08 8.36
C LYS A 264 -16.18 -8.06 7.22
N VAL A 265 -15.34 -8.24 6.22
CA VAL A 265 -15.27 -7.39 5.03
C VAL A 265 -15.91 -8.04 3.79
N GLN A 266 -16.55 -9.18 3.93
CA GLN A 266 -17.13 -9.95 2.82
C GLN A 266 -18.15 -9.17 1.97
N ALA A 267 -18.84 -8.19 2.56
CA ALA A 267 -19.81 -7.36 1.83
C ALA A 267 -19.16 -6.33 0.89
N ALA A 268 -17.86 -6.08 1.09
CA ALA A 268 -17.08 -5.17 0.28
C ALA A 268 -16.35 -5.87 -0.87
N LEU A 269 -16.26 -7.22 -0.87
CA LEU A 269 -15.60 -7.96 -1.96
C LEU A 269 -16.18 -7.59 -3.32
N ILE A 270 -15.30 -7.37 -4.29
CA ILE A 270 -15.66 -7.23 -5.70
C ILE A 270 -15.78 -8.63 -6.28
N GLU A 271 -17.00 -9.02 -6.65
CA GLU A 271 -17.27 -10.26 -7.36
C GLU A 271 -17.27 -9.96 -8.87
N GLU A 272 -16.53 -10.76 -9.67
CA GLU A 272 -16.57 -10.69 -11.15
C GLU A 272 -17.95 -11.07 -11.72
#